data_ef15ae94831aaaecd9e311a792b2b602
#
_entry.id   ef15ae94831aaaecd9e311a792b2b602
#
_cell.length_a   1.000
_cell.length_b   1.000
_cell.length_c   1.000
_cell.angle_alpha   90.00
_cell.angle_beta   90.00
_cell.angle_gamma   90.00
#
_symmetry.space_group_name_H-M   'P 1'
#
loop_
_entity.id
_entity.type
_entity.pdbx_description
1 polymer ?
#
loop_
_entity_poly.entity_id
_entity_poly.type
_entity_poly.pdbx_seq_one_letter_code
_entity_poly.pdbx_strand_id
1 'polypeptide(L)'
;MEAIVMAAGEGQRLRPVTERWPKPILPIDGRPVVAMVLRELRAAGCDRATVVTGYLAEQVESLLGDGSGFGVELRYARQPRPDGSADAVSRGLAAGAEAPLLVATGDTVFQPGDLARFAAAFAEAGTPGAAAIRRDPPPGPQRAGVQVDEGVVTKIVAAVETPFAHASLWGLGTELTPYLEGLGGPPFELAEAYQRAIDGGLRISAFEVGPTRDLTDPLDLVQENFLYLSKSK
;
A
#
# COMPACT_ATOMS: atom_id res chain seq x y z
N MET A 1 7.37 0.30 15.29
CA MET A 1 6.39 -0.47 14.48
C MET A 1 7.10 -1.00 13.24
N GLU A 2 6.76 -2.18 12.74
CA GLU A 2 7.28 -2.69 11.47
C GLU A 2 6.34 -2.34 10.30
N ALA A 3 6.79 -2.57 9.07
CA ALA A 3 5.96 -2.40 7.89
C ALA A 3 6.14 -3.56 6.90
N ILE A 4 5.10 -3.84 6.11
CA ILE A 4 5.18 -4.62 4.88
C ILE A 4 4.94 -3.67 3.71
N VAL A 5 5.84 -3.70 2.71
CA VAL A 5 5.73 -2.92 1.48
C VAL A 5 5.47 -3.88 0.32
N MET A 6 4.30 -3.78 -0.28
CA MET A 6 3.91 -4.62 -1.42
C MET A 6 4.46 -4.02 -2.72
N ALA A 7 5.44 -4.70 -3.33
CA ALA A 7 6.18 -4.25 -4.52
C ALA A 7 6.30 -5.35 -5.60
N ALA A 8 5.36 -6.31 -5.63
CA ALA A 8 5.45 -7.51 -6.47
C ALA A 8 4.71 -7.39 -7.81
N GLY A 9 3.88 -6.37 -8.00
CA GLY A 9 2.97 -6.23 -9.14
C GLY A 9 3.68 -5.97 -10.48
N GLU A 10 3.13 -6.50 -11.57
CA GLU A 10 3.67 -6.35 -12.93
C GLU A 10 3.49 -4.95 -13.56
N GLY A 11 2.52 -4.17 -13.08
CA GLY A 11 2.22 -2.85 -13.65
C GLY A 11 1.80 -2.90 -15.13
N GLN A 12 0.99 -3.88 -15.53
CA GLN A 12 0.65 -4.17 -16.95
C GLN A 12 0.13 -2.96 -17.74
N ARG A 13 -0.57 -2.04 -17.09
CA ARG A 13 -1.12 -0.82 -17.72
C ARG A 13 -0.05 0.20 -18.12
N LEU A 14 1.13 0.11 -17.53
CA LEU A 14 2.29 0.96 -17.84
C LEU A 14 3.17 0.37 -18.95
N ARG A 15 2.78 -0.73 -19.58
CA ARG A 15 3.52 -1.28 -20.74
C ARG A 15 3.56 -0.26 -21.89
N PRO A 16 4.68 -0.18 -22.62
CA PRO A 16 5.84 -1.09 -22.59
C PRO A 16 6.90 -0.74 -21.52
N VAL A 17 6.75 0.33 -20.74
CA VAL A 17 7.77 0.76 -19.77
C VAL A 17 8.06 -0.34 -18.75
N THR A 18 6.99 -0.97 -18.22
CA THR A 18 7.12 -2.02 -17.21
C THR A 18 7.61 -3.36 -17.74
N GLU A 19 7.83 -3.51 -19.04
CA GLU A 19 8.57 -4.66 -19.58
C GLU A 19 10.03 -4.66 -19.18
N ARG A 20 10.58 -3.49 -18.84
CA ARG A 20 11.99 -3.30 -18.48
C ARG A 20 12.22 -2.82 -17.06
N TRP A 21 11.24 -2.11 -16.48
CA TRP A 21 11.36 -1.44 -15.19
C TRP A 21 10.16 -1.77 -14.33
N PRO A 22 10.32 -2.39 -13.15
CA PRO A 22 9.17 -2.68 -12.28
C PRO A 22 8.54 -1.37 -11.78
N LYS A 23 7.21 -1.33 -11.69
CA LYS A 23 6.45 -0.13 -11.32
C LYS A 23 6.98 0.58 -10.06
N PRO A 24 7.36 -0.11 -8.96
CA PRO A 24 7.82 0.55 -7.73
C PRO A 24 9.08 1.41 -7.88
N ILE A 25 9.93 1.12 -8.89
CA ILE A 25 11.15 1.92 -9.12
C ILE A 25 10.95 3.05 -10.14
N LEU A 26 9.79 3.12 -10.79
CA LEU A 26 9.47 4.23 -11.68
C LEU A 26 9.41 5.54 -10.89
N PRO A 27 9.88 6.65 -11.49
CA PRO A 27 9.97 7.91 -10.76
C PRO A 27 8.66 8.69 -10.73
N ILE A 28 8.43 9.38 -9.61
CA ILE A 28 7.56 10.55 -9.47
C ILE A 28 8.44 11.67 -8.90
N ASP A 29 8.37 12.87 -9.46
CA ASP A 29 9.30 13.98 -9.15
C ASP A 29 10.79 13.58 -9.25
N GLY A 30 11.12 12.71 -10.21
CA GLY A 30 12.49 12.20 -10.42
C GLY A 30 12.98 11.22 -9.34
N ARG A 31 12.10 10.70 -8.46
CA ARG A 31 12.48 9.80 -7.37
C ARG A 31 11.71 8.48 -7.46
N PRO A 32 12.35 7.32 -7.30
CA PRO A 32 11.65 6.03 -7.24
C PRO A 32 10.56 6.04 -6.18
N VAL A 33 9.33 5.63 -6.55
CA VAL A 33 8.18 5.69 -5.64
C VAL A 33 8.42 4.87 -4.37
N VAL A 34 8.93 3.64 -4.50
CA VAL A 34 9.22 2.78 -3.34
C VAL A 34 10.22 3.41 -2.37
N ALA A 35 11.20 4.17 -2.87
CA ALA A 35 12.15 4.89 -2.03
C ALA A 35 11.49 6.03 -1.24
N MET A 36 10.48 6.68 -1.82
CA MET A 36 9.68 7.69 -1.13
C MET A 36 8.84 7.05 -0.03
N VAL A 37 8.18 5.92 -0.31
CA VAL A 37 7.41 5.15 0.68
C VAL A 37 8.28 4.75 1.87
N LEU A 38 9.50 4.23 1.65
CA LEU A 38 10.40 3.85 2.73
C LEU A 38 10.80 5.02 3.62
N ARG A 39 11.04 6.21 3.05
CA ARG A 39 11.34 7.42 3.82
C ARG A 39 10.16 7.88 4.67
N GLU A 40 8.94 7.82 4.12
CA GLU A 40 7.73 8.13 4.88
C GLU A 40 7.48 7.10 6.01
N LEU A 41 7.72 5.80 5.75
CA LEU A 41 7.67 4.76 6.79
C LEU A 41 8.70 5.00 7.89
N ARG A 42 9.92 5.42 7.53
CA ARG A 42 10.94 5.81 8.52
C ARG A 42 10.48 6.99 9.37
N ALA A 43 9.91 8.03 8.73
CA ALA A 43 9.34 9.18 9.42
C ALA A 43 8.15 8.80 10.31
N ALA A 44 7.42 7.75 9.97
CA ALA A 44 6.34 7.17 10.77
C ALA A 44 6.84 6.29 11.94
N GLY A 45 8.16 6.17 12.15
CA GLY A 45 8.75 5.39 13.23
C GLY A 45 8.92 3.90 12.91
N CYS A 46 8.87 3.51 11.63
CA CYS A 46 9.20 2.14 11.22
C CYS A 46 10.71 2.01 11.02
N ASP A 47 11.36 1.25 11.89
CA ASP A 47 12.79 0.96 11.81
C ASP A 47 13.10 -0.27 10.95
N ARG A 48 12.11 -1.14 10.74
CA ARG A 48 12.19 -2.35 9.93
C ARG A 48 11.03 -2.44 8.96
N ALA A 49 11.30 -2.94 7.74
CA ALA A 49 10.27 -3.24 6.77
C ALA A 49 10.59 -4.51 5.98
N THR A 50 9.54 -5.28 5.65
CA THR A 50 9.62 -6.41 4.73
C THR A 50 9.07 -5.96 3.37
N VAL A 51 9.94 -5.92 2.37
CA VAL A 51 9.54 -5.60 0.99
C VAL A 51 9.19 -6.89 0.27
N VAL A 52 7.93 -7.00 -0.15
CA VAL A 52 7.46 -8.15 -0.91
C VAL A 52 7.66 -7.87 -2.39
N THR A 53 8.61 -8.56 -3.00
CA THR A 53 9.02 -8.40 -4.39
C THR A 53 8.51 -9.55 -5.26
N GLY A 54 8.38 -9.34 -6.56
CA GLY A 54 7.88 -10.35 -7.50
C GLY A 54 8.39 -10.09 -8.92
N TYR A 55 7.63 -9.38 -9.70
CA TYR A 55 8.01 -9.03 -11.05
C TYR A 55 9.27 -8.15 -11.08
N LEU A 56 10.30 -8.57 -11.85
CA LEU A 56 11.61 -7.91 -11.93
C LEU A 56 12.21 -7.59 -10.56
N ALA A 57 12.04 -8.48 -9.60
CA ALA A 57 12.36 -8.30 -8.19
C ALA A 57 13.82 -7.89 -7.94
N GLU A 58 14.77 -8.42 -8.73
CA GLU A 58 16.19 -8.12 -8.57
C GLU A 58 16.50 -6.63 -8.77
N GLN A 59 15.73 -5.94 -9.61
CA GLN A 59 15.90 -4.50 -9.82
C GLN A 59 15.42 -3.69 -8.60
N VAL A 60 14.31 -4.10 -7.98
CA VAL A 60 13.81 -3.48 -6.75
C VAL A 60 14.81 -3.70 -5.61
N GLU A 61 15.25 -4.94 -5.41
CA GLU A 61 16.19 -5.32 -4.36
C GLU A 61 17.56 -4.67 -4.53
N SER A 62 18.06 -4.59 -5.77
CA SER A 62 19.33 -3.90 -6.07
C SER A 62 19.26 -2.40 -5.79
N LEU A 63 18.11 -1.76 -6.07
CA LEU A 63 17.90 -0.35 -5.77
C LEU A 63 17.86 -0.07 -4.27
N LEU A 64 17.19 -0.92 -3.51
CA LEU A 64 16.91 -0.69 -2.10
C LEU A 64 18.02 -1.19 -1.17
N GLY A 65 18.78 -2.21 -1.61
CA GLY A 65 19.85 -2.82 -0.81
C GLY A 65 19.37 -3.35 0.52
N ASP A 66 20.09 -3.08 1.59
CA ASP A 66 19.75 -3.44 2.97
C ASP A 66 18.83 -2.39 3.65
N GLY A 67 18.49 -1.31 2.94
CA GLY A 67 17.64 -0.24 3.44
C GLY A 67 18.38 0.85 4.23
N SER A 68 19.68 0.71 4.47
CA SER A 68 20.47 1.70 5.22
C SER A 68 20.42 3.09 4.61
N GLY A 69 20.35 3.19 3.27
CA GLY A 69 20.17 4.45 2.53
C GLY A 69 18.84 5.18 2.80
N PHE A 70 17.88 4.50 3.41
CA PHE A 70 16.56 5.03 3.78
C PHE A 70 16.37 5.11 5.30
N GLY A 71 17.33 4.59 6.08
CA GLY A 71 17.25 4.51 7.54
C GLY A 71 16.29 3.44 8.06
N VAL A 72 15.99 2.43 7.24
CA VAL A 72 15.10 1.29 7.55
C VAL A 72 15.86 0.01 7.28
N GLU A 73 15.86 -0.93 8.21
CA GLU A 73 16.38 -2.28 7.97
C GLU A 73 15.39 -3.05 7.08
N LEU A 74 15.86 -3.56 5.93
CA LEU A 74 15.01 -4.28 4.99
C LEU A 74 15.21 -5.77 5.04
N ARG A 75 14.09 -6.50 5.00
CA ARG A 75 13.99 -7.91 4.63
C ARG A 75 13.21 -8.01 3.31
N TYR A 76 13.42 -9.11 2.60
CA TYR A 76 12.73 -9.37 1.35
C TYR A 76 11.96 -10.69 1.43
N ALA A 77 10.74 -10.64 0.90
CA ALA A 77 9.91 -11.82 0.65
C ALA A 77 9.58 -11.89 -0.84
N ARG A 78 9.53 -13.09 -1.41
CA ARG A 78 9.21 -13.27 -2.83
C ARG A 78 7.76 -13.70 -3.03
N GLN A 79 7.06 -13.00 -3.92
CA GLN A 79 5.75 -13.38 -4.46
C GLN A 79 5.95 -13.80 -5.93
N PRO A 80 6.13 -15.09 -6.24
CA PRO A 80 6.49 -15.54 -7.60
C PRO A 80 5.40 -15.32 -8.64
N ARG A 81 4.14 -15.26 -8.20
CA ARG A 81 2.96 -14.96 -9.02
C ARG A 81 2.19 -13.80 -8.40
N PRO A 82 1.53 -12.96 -9.19
CA PRO A 82 0.73 -11.84 -8.67
C PRO A 82 -0.61 -12.34 -8.11
N ASP A 83 -0.55 -13.17 -7.07
CA ASP A 83 -1.71 -13.86 -6.47
C ASP A 83 -2.53 -12.93 -5.55
N GLY A 84 -2.27 -11.63 -5.55
CA GLY A 84 -3.05 -10.62 -4.83
C GLY A 84 -2.34 -10.02 -3.61
N SER A 85 -2.96 -8.99 -3.04
CA SER A 85 -2.38 -8.19 -1.96
C SER A 85 -2.34 -8.92 -0.62
N ALA A 86 -3.32 -9.77 -0.30
CA ALA A 86 -3.31 -10.58 0.91
C ALA A 86 -2.25 -11.67 0.87
N ASP A 87 -1.99 -12.30 -0.30
CA ASP A 87 -0.89 -13.25 -0.46
C ASP A 87 0.46 -12.53 -0.23
N ALA A 88 0.62 -11.31 -0.76
CA ALA A 88 1.83 -10.53 -0.50
C ALA A 88 2.04 -10.28 1.01
N VAL A 89 0.99 -9.88 1.74
CA VAL A 89 1.06 -9.68 3.20
C VAL A 89 1.40 -10.97 3.93
N SER A 90 0.75 -12.09 3.57
CA SER A 90 1.02 -13.40 4.17
C SER A 90 2.47 -13.83 3.99
N ARG A 91 3.08 -13.54 2.82
CA ARG A 91 4.51 -13.79 2.57
C ARG A 91 5.41 -12.90 3.42
N GLY A 92 5.03 -11.63 3.61
CA GLY A 92 5.73 -10.73 4.51
C GLY A 92 5.75 -11.23 5.95
N LEU A 93 4.60 -11.70 6.45
CA LEU A 93 4.48 -12.31 7.78
C LEU A 93 5.31 -13.60 7.88
N ALA A 94 5.25 -14.47 6.87
CA ALA A 94 6.07 -15.71 6.82
C ALA A 94 7.58 -15.43 6.78
N ALA A 95 8.00 -14.27 6.27
CA ALA A 95 9.39 -13.81 6.29
C ALA A 95 9.79 -13.15 7.63
N GLY A 96 8.92 -13.15 8.62
CA GLY A 96 9.20 -12.69 9.99
C GLY A 96 8.79 -11.24 10.28
N ALA A 97 7.89 -10.64 9.49
CA ALA A 97 7.21 -9.42 9.91
C ALA A 97 6.17 -9.74 10.99
N GLU A 98 6.06 -8.89 12.01
CA GLU A 98 5.22 -9.15 13.18
C GLU A 98 4.15 -8.04 13.34
N ALA A 99 2.89 -8.47 13.48
CA ALA A 99 1.79 -7.55 13.80
C ALA A 99 1.85 -7.12 15.29
N PRO A 100 1.44 -5.88 15.65
CA PRO A 100 0.83 -4.90 14.76
C PRO A 100 1.85 -4.17 13.85
N LEU A 101 1.50 -4.02 12.59
CA LEU A 101 2.36 -3.41 11.57
C LEU A 101 1.57 -2.56 10.56
N LEU A 102 2.29 -1.77 9.77
CA LEU A 102 1.72 -1.07 8.62
C LEU A 102 1.88 -1.92 7.35
N VAL A 103 0.88 -1.85 6.47
CA VAL A 103 0.96 -2.40 5.12
C VAL A 103 0.77 -1.27 4.12
N ALA A 104 1.74 -1.04 3.26
CA ALA A 104 1.69 -0.01 2.21
C ALA A 104 2.00 -0.62 0.84
N THR A 105 1.42 -0.04 -0.22
CA THR A 105 1.86 -0.35 -1.59
C THR A 105 3.14 0.40 -1.92
N GLY A 106 4.06 -0.26 -2.62
CA GLY A 106 5.33 0.33 -3.05
C GLY A 106 5.24 1.25 -4.27
N ASP A 107 4.03 1.56 -4.73
CA ASP A 107 3.76 2.31 -5.95
C ASP A 107 2.86 3.55 -5.75
N THR A 108 2.59 3.92 -4.50
CA THR A 108 1.75 5.07 -4.12
C THR A 108 2.56 6.11 -3.35
N VAL A 109 2.53 7.36 -3.79
CA VAL A 109 3.11 8.51 -3.08
C VAL A 109 2.04 9.16 -2.23
N PHE A 110 2.32 9.27 -0.95
CA PHE A 110 1.47 9.94 0.04
C PHE A 110 1.92 11.39 0.26
N GLN A 111 1.05 12.22 0.83
CA GLN A 111 1.47 13.54 1.28
C GLN A 111 2.46 13.41 2.45
N PRO A 112 3.45 14.31 2.55
CA PRO A 112 4.41 14.27 3.64
C PRO A 112 3.74 14.22 5.02
N GLY A 113 4.13 13.22 5.82
CA GLY A 113 3.62 13.01 7.17
C GLY A 113 2.29 12.26 7.26
N ASP A 114 1.64 11.88 6.14
CA ASP A 114 0.41 11.06 6.19
C ASP A 114 0.64 9.71 6.86
N LEU A 115 1.72 9.03 6.53
CA LEU A 115 2.04 7.74 7.14
C LEU A 115 2.30 7.87 8.64
N ALA A 116 2.97 8.94 9.05
CA ALA A 116 3.23 9.19 10.47
C ALA A 116 1.93 9.47 11.26
N ARG A 117 1.03 10.27 10.70
CA ARG A 117 -0.29 10.51 11.30
C ARG A 117 -1.13 9.25 11.37
N PHE A 118 -1.15 8.47 10.30
CA PHE A 118 -1.87 7.20 10.25
C PHE A 118 -1.32 6.20 11.27
N ALA A 119 0.01 6.03 11.36
CA ALA A 119 0.65 5.14 12.31
C ALA A 119 0.34 5.52 13.76
N ALA A 120 0.42 6.81 14.09
CA ALA A 120 0.10 7.32 15.42
C ALA A 120 -1.38 7.09 15.76
N ALA A 121 -2.29 7.41 14.84
CA ALA A 121 -3.73 7.20 15.04
C ALA A 121 -4.10 5.73 15.16
N PHE A 122 -3.48 4.83 14.39
CA PHE A 122 -3.69 3.40 14.51
C PHE A 122 -3.21 2.86 15.86
N ALA A 123 -2.03 3.28 16.32
CA ALA A 123 -1.50 2.89 17.62
C ALA A 123 -2.37 3.41 18.78
N GLU A 124 -2.87 4.65 18.70
CA GLU A 124 -3.76 5.24 19.70
C GLU A 124 -5.13 4.58 19.75
N ALA A 125 -5.70 4.25 18.59
CA ALA A 125 -7.01 3.60 18.52
C ALA A 125 -7.03 2.20 19.13
N GLY A 126 -5.90 1.47 19.10
CA GLY A 126 -5.79 0.11 19.65
C GLY A 126 -6.76 -0.88 19.02
N THR A 127 -7.19 -0.62 17.78
CA THR A 127 -8.14 -1.49 17.05
C THR A 127 -7.42 -2.62 16.34
N PRO A 128 -8.09 -3.76 16.07
CA PRO A 128 -7.54 -4.89 15.34
C PRO A 128 -7.03 -4.56 13.94
N GLY A 129 -7.50 -3.46 13.36
CA GLY A 129 -7.04 -3.00 12.06
C GLY A 129 -7.42 -1.56 11.79
N ALA A 130 -6.78 -0.99 10.78
CA ALA A 130 -7.08 0.35 10.28
C ALA A 130 -6.99 0.40 8.75
N ALA A 131 -7.77 1.27 8.13
CA ALA A 131 -7.72 1.56 6.70
C ALA A 131 -7.55 3.06 6.48
N ALA A 132 -6.58 3.43 5.66
CA ALA A 132 -6.45 4.79 5.18
C ALA A 132 -7.49 5.06 4.09
N ILE A 133 -8.23 6.14 4.25
CA ILE A 133 -9.25 6.58 3.31
C ILE A 133 -8.92 7.97 2.77
N ARG A 134 -9.41 8.30 1.58
CA ARG A 134 -9.23 9.59 0.93
C ARG A 134 -10.42 9.97 0.08
N ARG A 135 -10.57 11.27 -0.16
CA ARG A 135 -11.62 11.81 -1.05
C ARG A 135 -11.14 12.02 -2.48
N ASP A 136 -9.86 12.27 -2.65
CA ASP A 136 -9.25 12.57 -3.95
C ASP A 136 -8.00 11.70 -4.19
N PRO A 137 -7.91 10.94 -5.29
CA PRO A 137 -8.96 10.74 -6.29
C PRO A 137 -10.12 9.88 -5.75
N PRO A 138 -11.34 10.08 -6.30
CA PRO A 138 -12.54 9.38 -5.81
C PRO A 138 -12.49 7.88 -6.08
N PRO A 139 -13.42 7.09 -5.51
CA PRO A 139 -13.58 5.68 -5.85
C PRO A 139 -13.77 5.46 -7.35
N GLY A 140 -13.30 4.33 -7.83
CA GLY A 140 -13.40 3.96 -9.24
C GLY A 140 -13.08 2.48 -9.43
N PRO A 141 -13.05 1.97 -10.68
CA PRO A 141 -12.89 0.54 -10.96
C PRO A 141 -11.64 -0.10 -10.36
N GLN A 142 -10.68 0.72 -9.94
CA GLN A 142 -9.38 0.28 -9.44
C GLN A 142 -9.09 0.74 -8.00
N ARG A 143 -10.09 1.35 -7.37
CA ARG A 143 -10.01 1.84 -6.00
C ARG A 143 -11.24 1.41 -5.25
N ALA A 144 -11.08 0.53 -4.28
CA ALA A 144 -12.19 0.10 -3.44
C ALA A 144 -12.84 1.31 -2.77
N GLY A 145 -14.14 1.40 -2.85
CA GLY A 145 -14.92 2.33 -2.08
C GLY A 145 -14.98 1.90 -0.61
N VAL A 146 -14.96 2.85 0.31
CA VAL A 146 -15.00 2.60 1.75
C VAL A 146 -16.18 3.34 2.37
N GLN A 147 -17.09 2.60 3.01
CA GLN A 147 -18.14 3.18 3.84
C GLN A 147 -17.63 3.31 5.28
N VAL A 148 -17.87 4.48 5.86
CA VAL A 148 -17.41 4.82 7.21
C VAL A 148 -18.57 5.37 8.02
N ASP A 149 -18.72 4.89 9.24
CA ASP A 149 -19.66 5.40 10.23
C ASP A 149 -18.90 5.68 11.54
N GLU A 150 -19.00 6.92 12.05
CA GLU A 150 -18.32 7.38 13.26
C GLU A 150 -16.82 7.00 13.35
N GLY A 151 -16.08 7.11 12.22
CA GLY A 151 -14.66 6.77 12.18
C GLY A 151 -14.34 5.27 12.11
N VAL A 152 -15.36 4.43 11.92
CA VAL A 152 -15.23 2.98 11.77
C VAL A 152 -15.58 2.58 10.35
N VAL A 153 -14.77 1.74 9.75
CA VAL A 153 -15.05 1.15 8.44
C VAL A 153 -16.17 0.13 8.58
N THR A 154 -17.27 0.34 7.86
CA THR A 154 -18.41 -0.58 7.83
C THR A 154 -18.42 -1.44 6.57
N LYS A 155 -17.80 -0.97 5.48
CA LYS A 155 -17.73 -1.72 4.22
C LYS A 155 -16.54 -1.31 3.36
N ILE A 156 -15.85 -2.29 2.77
CA ILE A 156 -14.78 -2.10 1.78
C ILE A 156 -15.09 -2.96 0.56
N VAL A 157 -15.57 -2.37 -0.54
CA VAL A 157 -15.92 -3.11 -1.76
C VAL A 157 -15.68 -2.27 -3.02
N ALA A 158 -15.41 -2.95 -4.13
CA ALA A 158 -15.06 -2.32 -5.40
C ALA A 158 -16.16 -1.45 -6.03
N ALA A 159 -17.43 -1.60 -5.63
CA ALA A 159 -18.60 -0.97 -6.27
C ALA A 159 -19.54 -0.30 -5.27
N VAL A 160 -19.01 0.43 -4.29
CA VAL A 160 -19.82 1.18 -3.32
C VAL A 160 -19.83 2.64 -3.71
N GLU A 161 -21.02 3.23 -3.80
CA GLU A 161 -21.16 4.69 -3.83
C GLU A 161 -20.83 5.26 -2.44
N THR A 162 -19.70 5.92 -2.36
CA THR A 162 -19.17 6.51 -1.14
C THR A 162 -18.23 7.66 -1.51
N PRO A 163 -18.13 8.71 -0.69
CA PRO A 163 -17.19 9.79 -0.92
C PRO A 163 -15.72 9.37 -0.68
N PHE A 164 -15.49 8.16 -0.16
CA PHE A 164 -14.15 7.71 0.21
C PHE A 164 -13.67 6.57 -0.67
N ALA A 165 -12.43 6.68 -1.14
CA ALA A 165 -11.67 5.57 -1.70
C ALA A 165 -10.63 5.09 -0.69
N HIS A 166 -10.27 3.81 -0.74
CA HIS A 166 -9.13 3.29 0.00
C HIS A 166 -7.81 3.88 -0.54
N ALA A 167 -6.89 4.23 0.37
CA ALA A 167 -5.65 4.94 0.04
C ALA A 167 -4.40 4.04 0.03
N SER A 168 -4.55 2.72 -0.14
CA SER A 168 -3.43 1.75 -0.26
C SER A 168 -2.47 1.72 0.94
N LEU A 169 -2.97 2.06 2.13
CA LEU A 169 -2.28 2.00 3.42
C LEU A 169 -3.21 1.38 4.46
N TRP A 170 -2.71 0.37 5.18
CA TRP A 170 -3.46 -0.40 6.15
C TRP A 170 -2.69 -0.50 7.48
N GLY A 171 -3.41 -0.59 8.59
CA GLY A 171 -2.90 -1.05 9.87
C GLY A 171 -3.35 -2.47 10.13
N LEU A 172 -2.44 -3.41 10.30
CA LEU A 172 -2.70 -4.83 10.52
C LEU A 172 -2.38 -5.19 11.97
N GLY A 173 -3.38 -5.46 12.78
CA GLY A 173 -3.23 -6.02 14.11
C GLY A 173 -3.22 -7.55 14.10
N THR A 174 -2.84 -8.14 15.21
CA THR A 174 -2.68 -9.61 15.34
C THR A 174 -4.01 -10.34 15.12
N GLU A 175 -5.12 -9.78 15.60
CA GLU A 175 -6.46 -10.39 15.50
C GLU A 175 -6.97 -10.46 14.06
N LEU A 176 -6.41 -9.64 13.16
CA LEU A 176 -6.80 -9.63 11.76
C LEU A 176 -6.03 -10.66 10.92
N THR A 177 -4.85 -11.11 11.37
CA THR A 177 -4.02 -12.04 10.59
C THR A 177 -4.72 -13.34 10.19
N PRO A 178 -5.62 -13.96 10.99
CA PRO A 178 -6.33 -15.17 10.56
C PRO A 178 -7.25 -14.96 9.35
N TYR A 179 -7.71 -13.73 9.12
CA TYR A 179 -8.59 -13.40 7.99
C TYR A 179 -7.87 -13.32 6.64
N LEU A 180 -6.53 -13.34 6.64
CA LEU A 180 -5.74 -13.45 5.41
C LEU A 180 -5.84 -14.84 4.78
N GLU A 181 -6.33 -15.83 5.51
CA GLU A 181 -6.49 -17.20 5.03
C GLU A 181 -7.90 -17.46 4.49
N GLY A 182 -8.04 -18.45 3.59
CA GLY A 182 -9.34 -18.90 3.07
C GLY A 182 -10.08 -17.87 2.24
N LEU A 183 -9.39 -16.93 1.60
CA LEU A 183 -9.96 -15.95 0.68
C LEU A 183 -10.38 -16.58 -0.66
N GLY A 184 -11.32 -15.96 -1.34
CA GLY A 184 -11.88 -16.42 -2.61
C GLY A 184 -11.06 -16.07 -3.85
N GLY A 185 -9.73 -16.24 -3.82
CA GLY A 185 -8.84 -15.90 -4.93
C GLY A 185 -8.22 -17.08 -5.68
N PRO A 186 -7.19 -16.93 -6.53
CA PRO A 186 -6.52 -15.69 -6.88
C PRO A 186 -7.34 -14.72 -7.76
N PRO A 187 -7.16 -13.42 -7.65
CA PRO A 187 -6.27 -12.77 -6.69
C PRO A 187 -6.86 -12.76 -5.27
N PHE A 188 -6.03 -13.04 -4.26
CA PHE A 188 -6.38 -12.94 -2.84
C PHE A 188 -6.19 -11.49 -2.39
N GLU A 189 -7.28 -10.74 -2.25
CA GLU A 189 -7.19 -9.30 -2.01
C GLU A 189 -7.28 -8.95 -0.53
N LEU A 190 -6.43 -8.02 -0.10
CA LEU A 190 -6.39 -7.55 1.28
C LEU A 190 -7.72 -6.90 1.70
N ALA A 191 -8.37 -6.19 0.78
CA ALA A 191 -9.69 -5.61 1.01
C ALA A 191 -10.74 -6.67 1.38
N GLU A 192 -10.68 -7.87 0.78
CA GLU A 192 -11.56 -8.99 1.13
C GLU A 192 -11.28 -9.49 2.54
N ALA A 193 -10.00 -9.62 2.93
CA ALA A 193 -9.63 -10.03 4.29
C ALA A 193 -10.19 -9.05 5.33
N TYR A 194 -10.06 -7.74 5.08
CA TYR A 194 -10.60 -6.71 5.95
C TYR A 194 -12.15 -6.73 5.98
N GLN A 195 -12.79 -6.93 4.83
CA GLN A 195 -14.26 -7.06 4.81
C GLN A 195 -14.74 -8.26 5.63
N ARG A 196 -14.08 -9.41 5.48
CA ARG A 196 -14.41 -10.61 6.29
C ARG A 196 -14.17 -10.38 7.78
N ALA A 197 -13.13 -9.63 8.14
CA ALA A 197 -12.88 -9.25 9.53
C ALA A 197 -14.00 -8.35 10.09
N ILE A 198 -14.49 -7.38 9.30
CA ILE A 198 -15.63 -6.53 9.63
C ILE A 198 -16.90 -7.38 9.80
N ASP A 199 -17.17 -8.27 8.85
CA ASP A 199 -18.34 -9.19 8.90
C ASP A 199 -18.23 -10.14 10.11
N GLY A 200 -17.03 -10.47 10.54
CA GLY A 200 -16.72 -11.23 11.76
C GLY A 200 -16.80 -10.42 13.06
N GLY A 201 -17.14 -9.14 12.99
CA GLY A 201 -17.31 -8.25 14.14
C GLY A 201 -16.06 -7.53 14.61
N LEU A 202 -14.93 -7.60 13.87
CA LEU A 202 -13.76 -6.81 14.20
C LEU A 202 -13.97 -5.33 13.84
N ARG A 203 -13.53 -4.47 14.75
CA ARG A 203 -13.58 -3.02 14.55
C ARG A 203 -12.35 -2.55 13.76
N ILE A 204 -12.57 -1.99 12.57
CA ILE A 204 -11.54 -1.42 11.72
C ILE A 204 -11.67 0.10 11.73
N SER A 205 -10.65 0.80 12.19
CA SER A 205 -10.67 2.26 12.22
C SER A 205 -10.40 2.85 10.83
N ALA A 206 -11.08 3.96 10.52
CA ALA A 206 -10.86 4.73 9.30
C ALA A 206 -10.08 6.00 9.62
N PHE A 207 -8.99 6.26 8.89
CA PHE A 207 -8.23 7.50 9.02
C PHE A 207 -8.07 8.17 7.66
N GLU A 208 -8.50 9.41 7.57
CA GLU A 208 -8.42 10.18 6.33
C GLU A 208 -6.98 10.67 6.11
N VAL A 209 -6.45 10.42 4.91
CA VAL A 209 -5.17 10.92 4.41
C VAL A 209 -5.41 11.89 3.26
N GLY A 210 -4.39 12.65 2.90
CA GLY A 210 -4.43 13.55 1.77
C GLY A 210 -4.50 12.84 0.41
N PRO A 211 -4.57 13.62 -0.69
CA PRO A 211 -4.49 13.08 -2.04
C PRO A 211 -3.21 12.27 -2.24
N THR A 212 -3.34 11.11 -2.85
CA THR A 212 -2.18 10.28 -3.21
C THR A 212 -1.89 10.37 -4.71
N ARG A 213 -0.65 10.12 -5.09
CA ARG A 213 -0.20 10.07 -6.49
C ARG A 213 0.27 8.66 -6.80
N ASP A 214 -0.12 8.16 -7.96
CA ASP A 214 0.31 6.85 -8.47
C ASP A 214 0.47 6.90 -9.99
N LEU A 215 1.23 5.98 -10.54
CA LEU A 215 1.38 5.83 -11.98
C LEU A 215 0.39 4.77 -12.46
N THR A 216 -0.56 5.14 -13.29
CA THR A 216 -1.61 4.25 -13.79
C THR A 216 -1.40 3.90 -15.26
N ASP A 217 -1.02 4.88 -16.06
CA ASP A 217 -0.70 4.71 -17.48
C ASP A 217 0.62 5.42 -17.86
N PRO A 218 1.16 5.19 -19.06
CA PRO A 218 2.45 5.80 -19.48
C PRO A 218 2.45 7.32 -19.50
N LEU A 219 1.31 7.99 -19.66
CA LEU A 219 1.22 9.44 -19.67
C LEU A 219 1.49 10.02 -18.28
N ASP A 220 1.11 9.31 -17.21
CA ASP A 220 1.38 9.73 -15.84
C ASP A 220 2.88 9.91 -15.60
N LEU A 221 3.74 9.06 -16.20
CA LEU A 221 5.20 9.24 -16.10
C LEU A 221 5.66 10.59 -16.61
N VAL A 222 5.04 11.10 -17.67
CA VAL A 222 5.36 12.42 -18.22
C VAL A 222 4.79 13.51 -17.31
N GLN A 223 3.53 13.40 -16.91
CA GLN A 223 2.84 14.41 -16.11
C GLN A 223 3.46 14.56 -14.72
N GLU A 224 3.80 13.44 -14.08
CA GLU A 224 4.35 13.41 -12.72
C GLU A 224 5.82 13.81 -12.63
N ASN A 225 6.57 13.80 -13.74
CA ASN A 225 7.98 14.16 -13.76
C ASN A 225 8.29 15.47 -14.51
N PHE A 226 7.36 15.99 -15.32
CA PHE A 226 7.54 17.19 -16.12
C PHE A 226 6.35 18.13 -15.96
N LEU A 227 6.14 18.64 -14.75
CA LEU A 227 4.99 19.46 -14.36
C LEU A 227 4.82 20.72 -15.23
N TYR A 228 5.90 21.22 -15.86
CA TYR A 228 5.84 22.36 -16.78
C TYR A 228 5.10 22.03 -18.08
N LEU A 229 5.02 20.75 -18.49
CA LEU A 229 4.27 20.35 -19.68
C LEU A 229 2.76 20.32 -19.45
N SER A 230 2.30 20.24 -18.20
CA SER A 230 0.89 20.23 -17.86
C SER A 230 0.27 21.64 -17.75
N LYS A 231 1.09 22.70 -17.72
CA LYS A 231 0.64 24.09 -17.54
C LYS A 231 0.30 24.83 -18.84
N SER A 232 0.33 24.13 -19.99
CA SER A 232 0.00 24.70 -21.29
C SER A 232 -1.46 24.38 -21.66
N LYS A 233 -2.41 24.93 -20.88
CA LYS A 233 -3.81 25.09 -21.30
C LYS A 233 -4.35 26.42 -20.80
#